data_250f55614e4d4ae4737ebdcd38e8b576
#
_entry.id   250f55614e4d4ae4737ebdcd38e8b576
#
_cell.length_a   1.000
_cell.length_b   1.000
_cell.length_c   1.000
_cell.angle_alpha   90.00
_cell.angle_beta   90.00
_cell.angle_gamma   90.00
#
_symmetry.space_group_name_H-M   'P 1'
#
loop_
_entity.id
_entity.type
_entity.pdbx_description
1 polymer ?
#
loop_
_entity_poly.entity_id
_entity_poly.type
_entity_poly.pdbx_seq_one_letter_code
_entity_poly.pdbx_strand_id
1 'polypeptide(L)'
;FDYYQEELDDETLEILVNRAETIAHMHPSGLDAKTCLSDQAIKFIRNVGFYPMELDVEATLVIADTGIHGNTREAIQKVEAKGQEVLAHFQEIGQLTQQVEGALKDKDLIVLGQALTACHEHLRAVGVSCVEADHLVAVALEKGALGAKMSGGGLGGCVIALAKDPREAEIIAYELEKEGAHHTWIEKL
;
A
#
# COMPACT_ATOMS: atom_id res chain seq x y z
N PHE A 1 -5.42 0.74 26.84
CA PHE A 1 -4.57 0.98 28.01
C PHE A 1 -4.70 2.42 28.50
N ASP A 2 -4.75 3.44 27.64
CA ASP A 2 -5.01 4.83 28.02
C ASP A 2 -6.25 4.97 28.90
N TYR A 3 -7.30 4.21 28.61
CA TYR A 3 -8.53 4.19 29.43
C TYR A 3 -8.28 3.72 30.87
N TYR A 4 -7.34 2.79 31.09
CA TYR A 4 -6.99 2.26 32.40
C TYR A 4 -5.79 2.97 33.03
N GLN A 5 -5.18 3.93 32.30
CA GLN A 5 -3.94 4.63 32.69
C GLN A 5 -2.78 3.66 33.01
N GLU A 6 -2.71 2.56 32.26
CA GLU A 6 -1.66 1.55 32.34
C GLU A 6 -0.71 1.72 31.15
N GLU A 7 0.59 1.64 31.41
CA GLU A 7 1.62 1.59 30.38
C GLU A 7 1.87 0.14 29.98
N LEU A 8 1.97 -0.08 28.67
CA LEU A 8 2.40 -1.37 28.11
C LEU A 8 3.80 -1.20 27.51
N ASP A 9 4.65 -2.15 27.76
CA ASP A 9 5.88 -2.26 27.00
C ASP A 9 5.60 -2.72 25.56
N ASP A 10 6.48 -2.33 24.64
CA ASP A 10 6.33 -2.60 23.19
C ASP A 10 6.22 -4.09 22.88
N GLU A 11 6.93 -4.95 23.64
CA GLU A 11 6.91 -6.39 23.43
C GLU A 11 5.54 -6.98 23.77
N THR A 12 4.96 -6.58 24.90
CA THR A 12 3.62 -6.99 25.32
C THR A 12 2.57 -6.48 24.32
N LEU A 13 2.68 -5.24 23.88
CA LEU A 13 1.78 -4.66 22.89
C LEU A 13 1.85 -5.42 21.56
N GLU A 14 3.05 -5.71 21.05
CA GLU A 14 3.25 -6.49 19.84
C GLU A 14 2.63 -7.90 19.93
N ILE A 15 2.79 -8.57 21.07
CA ILE A 15 2.17 -9.89 21.33
C ILE A 15 0.65 -9.81 21.28
N LEU A 16 0.05 -8.79 21.91
CA LEU A 16 -1.40 -8.62 21.94
C LEU A 16 -1.97 -8.31 20.54
N VAL A 17 -1.31 -7.41 19.79
CA VAL A 17 -1.71 -7.07 18.42
C VAL A 17 -1.60 -8.29 17.50
N ASN A 18 -0.49 -9.03 17.53
CA ASN A 18 -0.32 -10.24 16.73
C ASN A 18 -1.35 -11.31 17.06
N ARG A 19 -1.78 -11.40 18.32
CA ARG A 19 -2.84 -12.33 18.73
C ARG A 19 -4.21 -11.91 18.18
N ALA A 20 -4.52 -10.61 18.20
CA ALA A 20 -5.73 -10.07 17.58
C ALA A 20 -5.75 -10.32 16.06
N GLU A 21 -4.63 -10.05 15.38
CA GLU A 21 -4.46 -10.32 13.95
C GLU A 21 -4.65 -11.81 13.61
N THR A 22 -4.15 -12.72 14.44
CA THR A 22 -4.34 -14.16 14.25
C THR A 22 -5.82 -14.55 14.31
N ILE A 23 -6.62 -13.90 15.15
CA ILE A 23 -8.06 -14.14 15.26
C ILE A 23 -8.78 -13.59 14.02
N ALA A 24 -8.39 -12.40 13.55
CA ALA A 24 -9.02 -11.74 12.40
C ALA A 24 -8.65 -12.40 11.06
N HIS A 25 -7.39 -12.76 10.87
CA HIS A 25 -6.82 -13.12 9.56
C HIS A 25 -6.28 -14.55 9.45
N MET A 26 -6.45 -15.41 10.45
CA MET A 26 -6.00 -16.81 10.52
C MET A 26 -4.48 -17.02 10.34
N HIS A 27 -3.85 -16.36 9.37
CA HIS A 27 -2.42 -16.43 9.05
C HIS A 27 -1.86 -15.03 8.79
N PRO A 28 -1.76 -14.16 9.81
CA PRO A 28 -1.24 -12.82 9.64
C PRO A 28 0.24 -12.85 9.24
N SER A 29 0.63 -11.90 8.37
CA SER A 29 2.05 -11.74 8.02
C SER A 29 2.85 -11.04 9.12
N GLY A 30 2.17 -10.38 10.05
CA GLY A 30 2.74 -9.48 11.05
C GLY A 30 3.04 -8.06 10.51
N LEU A 31 2.82 -7.83 9.20
CA LEU A 31 3.08 -6.54 8.58
C LEU A 31 2.22 -5.43 9.18
N ASP A 32 0.90 -5.65 9.28
CA ASP A 32 -0.04 -4.65 9.76
C ASP A 32 0.28 -4.26 11.22
N ALA A 33 0.51 -5.26 12.08
CA ALA A 33 0.91 -5.05 13.46
C ALA A 33 2.21 -4.23 13.55
N LYS A 34 3.25 -4.63 12.79
CA LYS A 34 4.55 -3.96 12.84
C LYS A 34 4.48 -2.54 12.27
N THR A 35 3.71 -2.32 11.22
CA THR A 35 3.52 -0.99 10.64
C THR A 35 2.82 -0.04 11.62
N CYS A 36 1.78 -0.52 12.32
CA CYS A 36 1.07 0.29 13.31
C CYS A 36 1.91 0.61 14.56
N LEU A 37 2.88 -0.24 14.89
CA LEU A 37 3.77 -0.08 16.04
C LEU A 37 5.09 0.63 15.69
N SER A 38 5.31 0.98 14.43
CA SER A 38 6.53 1.64 13.99
C SER A 38 6.30 3.13 13.77
N ASP A 39 7.20 3.96 14.30
CA ASP A 39 7.23 5.40 14.02
C ASP A 39 7.92 5.72 12.66
N GLN A 40 8.39 4.70 11.96
CA GLN A 40 9.12 4.83 10.70
C GLN A 40 8.50 3.95 9.62
N ALA A 41 8.75 4.31 8.37
CA ALA A 41 8.48 3.41 7.26
C ALA A 41 9.28 2.11 7.41
N ILE A 42 8.71 1.00 6.99
CA ILE A 42 9.36 -0.30 7.10
C ILE A 42 9.40 -1.03 5.75
N LYS A 43 10.51 -1.68 5.46
CA LYS A 43 10.62 -2.70 4.43
C LYS A 43 10.37 -4.05 5.07
N PHE A 44 9.39 -4.78 4.58
CA PHE A 44 9.06 -6.11 5.05
C PHE A 44 9.45 -7.17 4.03
N ILE A 45 10.14 -8.21 4.48
CA ILE A 45 10.44 -9.40 3.68
C ILE A 45 9.92 -10.61 4.46
N ARG A 46 8.92 -11.29 3.91
CA ARG A 46 8.29 -12.45 4.56
C ARG A 46 9.33 -13.52 4.91
N ASN A 47 9.26 -14.04 6.15
CA ASN A 47 10.19 -15.02 6.71
C ASN A 47 11.65 -14.55 6.87
N VAL A 48 11.95 -13.28 6.63
CA VAL A 48 13.27 -12.67 6.82
C VAL A 48 13.23 -11.61 7.92
N GLY A 49 12.33 -10.61 7.81
CA GLY A 49 12.20 -9.59 8.85
C GLY A 49 11.69 -8.25 8.37
N PHE A 50 11.77 -7.29 9.28
CA PHE A 50 11.37 -5.90 9.09
C PHE A 50 12.61 -5.02 9.18
N TYR A 51 12.73 -4.06 8.28
CA TYR A 51 13.86 -3.14 8.21
C TYR A 51 13.32 -1.71 8.20
N PRO A 52 13.68 -0.89 9.21
CA PRO A 52 13.33 0.52 9.21
C PRO A 52 13.90 1.22 7.96
N MET A 53 13.13 2.14 7.41
CA MET A 53 13.51 2.95 6.26
C MET A 53 13.28 4.43 6.57
N GLU A 54 14.26 5.25 6.25
CA GLU A 54 14.09 6.70 6.29
C GLU A 54 13.37 7.15 5.02
N LEU A 55 12.28 7.91 5.18
CA LEU A 55 11.63 8.63 4.11
C LEU A 55 12.08 10.08 4.16
N ASP A 56 12.97 10.46 3.26
CA ASP A 56 13.47 11.84 3.12
C ASP A 56 13.23 12.29 1.66
N VAL A 57 11.98 12.30 1.27
CA VAL A 57 11.54 12.75 -0.07
C VAL A 57 10.51 13.86 0.08
N GLU A 58 10.65 14.92 -0.72
CA GLU A 58 9.68 16.00 -0.77
C GLU A 58 8.57 15.63 -1.77
N ALA A 59 7.63 14.82 -1.34
CA ALA A 59 6.47 14.40 -2.13
C ALA A 59 5.20 14.37 -1.29
N THR A 60 4.07 14.27 -1.95
CA THR A 60 2.77 14.18 -1.29
C THR A 60 2.06 12.92 -1.79
N LEU A 61 1.51 12.16 -0.87
CA LEU A 61 0.73 10.97 -1.17
C LEU A 61 -0.76 11.29 -1.05
N VAL A 62 -1.52 10.96 -2.09
CA VAL A 62 -2.99 10.93 -2.03
C VAL A 62 -3.41 9.49 -1.79
N ILE A 63 -4.20 9.29 -0.75
CA ILE A 63 -4.81 7.99 -0.45
C ILE A 63 -6.29 8.13 -0.79
N ALA A 64 -6.85 7.21 -1.57
CA ALA A 64 -8.24 7.23 -1.98
C ALA A 64 -8.92 5.91 -1.63
N ASP A 65 -9.99 5.96 -0.86
CA ASP A 65 -10.83 4.80 -0.54
C ASP A 65 -11.74 4.47 -1.72
N THR A 66 -11.68 3.24 -2.21
CA THR A 66 -12.55 2.74 -3.29
C THR A 66 -14.01 2.59 -2.87
N GLY A 67 -14.32 2.64 -1.56
CA GLY A 67 -15.64 2.31 -1.03
C GLY A 67 -15.97 0.80 -1.04
N ILE A 68 -15.05 -0.01 -1.56
CA ILE A 68 -15.19 -1.47 -1.62
C ILE A 68 -14.37 -2.12 -0.51
N HIS A 69 -14.99 -2.90 0.34
CA HIS A 69 -14.28 -3.65 1.36
C HIS A 69 -13.37 -4.71 0.72
N GLY A 70 -12.07 -4.59 0.96
CA GLY A 70 -11.09 -5.58 0.50
C GLY A 70 -11.35 -6.97 1.10
N ASN A 71 -11.09 -8.00 0.31
CA ASN A 71 -11.23 -9.38 0.75
C ASN A 71 -9.92 -10.14 0.56
N THR A 72 -9.03 -10.00 1.53
CA THR A 72 -7.70 -10.62 1.50
C THR A 72 -7.76 -12.15 1.33
N ARG A 73 -8.74 -12.81 1.96
CA ARG A 73 -8.90 -14.27 1.80
C ARG A 73 -9.22 -14.66 0.37
N GLU A 74 -10.16 -13.96 -0.27
CA GLU A 74 -10.52 -14.21 -1.66
C GLU A 74 -9.37 -13.87 -2.60
N ALA A 75 -8.63 -12.78 -2.34
CA ALA A 75 -7.44 -12.42 -3.10
C ALA A 75 -6.39 -13.54 -3.06
N ILE A 76 -6.10 -14.09 -1.88
CA ILE A 76 -5.17 -15.22 -1.73
C ILE A 76 -5.65 -16.44 -2.53
N GLN A 77 -6.93 -16.80 -2.42
CA GLN A 77 -7.50 -17.93 -3.17
C GLN A 77 -7.41 -17.74 -4.69
N LYS A 78 -7.64 -16.53 -5.20
CA LYS A 78 -7.46 -16.22 -6.63
C LYS A 78 -6.01 -16.40 -7.09
N VAL A 79 -5.06 -15.95 -6.28
CA VAL A 79 -3.64 -16.12 -6.55
C VAL A 79 -3.25 -17.61 -6.55
N GLU A 80 -3.67 -18.36 -5.54
CA GLU A 80 -3.40 -19.79 -5.43
C GLU A 80 -3.98 -20.58 -6.62
N ALA A 81 -5.19 -20.22 -7.07
CA ALA A 81 -5.84 -20.86 -8.22
C ALA A 81 -5.08 -20.68 -9.54
N LYS A 82 -4.33 -19.58 -9.69
CA LYS A 82 -3.47 -19.32 -10.87
C LYS A 82 -2.14 -20.10 -10.84
N GLY A 83 -1.74 -20.59 -9.68
CA GLY A 83 -0.56 -21.43 -9.53
C GLY A 83 0.72 -20.79 -10.03
N GLN A 84 1.43 -21.45 -10.97
CA GLN A 84 2.73 -20.96 -11.46
C GLN A 84 2.65 -19.77 -12.41
N GLU A 85 1.49 -19.47 -12.97
CA GLU A 85 1.31 -18.37 -13.92
C GLU A 85 1.65 -17.00 -13.31
N VAL A 86 1.49 -16.86 -11.98
CA VAL A 86 1.75 -15.59 -11.29
C VAL A 86 3.21 -15.42 -10.82
N LEU A 87 4.04 -16.44 -10.90
CA LEU A 87 5.41 -16.39 -10.35
C LEU A 87 6.27 -15.32 -11.03
N ALA A 88 6.14 -15.15 -12.35
CA ALA A 88 6.85 -14.11 -13.08
C ALA A 88 6.44 -12.71 -12.57
N HIS A 89 5.14 -12.48 -12.33
CA HIS A 89 4.66 -11.22 -11.78
C HIS A 89 5.20 -10.95 -10.37
N PHE A 90 5.31 -11.97 -9.52
CA PHE A 90 5.90 -11.81 -8.19
C PHE A 90 7.39 -11.48 -8.24
N GLN A 91 8.13 -12.05 -9.19
CA GLN A 91 9.53 -11.70 -9.39
C GLN A 91 9.69 -10.23 -9.82
N GLU A 92 8.87 -9.78 -10.78
CA GLU A 92 8.85 -8.38 -11.21
C GLU A 92 8.45 -7.42 -10.07
N ILE A 93 7.42 -7.73 -9.28
CA ILE A 93 7.03 -6.94 -8.10
C ILE A 93 8.19 -6.86 -7.10
N GLY A 94 8.92 -7.96 -6.90
CA GLY A 94 10.12 -7.98 -6.06
C GLY A 94 11.23 -7.06 -6.57
N GLN A 95 11.47 -7.02 -7.90
CA GLN A 95 12.44 -6.10 -8.51
C GLN A 95 11.98 -4.64 -8.41
N LEU A 96 10.68 -4.37 -8.64
CA LEU A 96 10.09 -3.04 -8.45
C LEU A 96 10.21 -2.55 -7.01
N THR A 97 10.09 -3.44 -6.02
CA THR A 97 10.32 -3.09 -4.60
C THR A 97 11.77 -2.64 -4.36
N GLN A 98 12.76 -3.30 -4.98
CA GLN A 98 14.16 -2.87 -4.91
C GLN A 98 14.38 -1.54 -5.63
N GLN A 99 13.71 -1.34 -6.76
CA GLN A 99 13.77 -0.06 -7.49
C GLN A 99 13.18 1.09 -6.67
N VAL A 100 12.06 0.87 -5.97
CA VAL A 100 11.47 1.84 -5.03
C VAL A 100 12.46 2.19 -3.92
N GLU A 101 13.15 1.21 -3.33
CA GLU A 101 14.17 1.45 -2.30
C GLU A 101 15.31 2.34 -2.83
N GLY A 102 15.77 2.08 -4.05
CA GLY A 102 16.77 2.92 -4.73
C GLY A 102 16.27 4.34 -5.01
N ALA A 103 15.05 4.46 -5.56
CA ALA A 103 14.43 5.74 -5.90
C ALA A 103 14.20 6.62 -4.66
N LEU A 104 13.79 6.04 -3.53
CA LEU A 104 13.66 6.76 -2.26
C LEU A 104 15.01 7.29 -1.77
N LYS A 105 16.07 6.49 -1.88
CA LYS A 105 17.43 6.88 -1.49
C LYS A 105 18.00 8.00 -2.36
N ASP A 106 17.72 7.91 -3.66
CA ASP A 106 18.19 8.89 -4.66
C ASP A 106 17.23 10.09 -4.78
N LYS A 107 16.10 10.08 -4.05
CA LYS A 107 15.02 11.08 -4.11
C LYS A 107 14.42 11.25 -5.51
N ASP A 108 14.42 10.18 -6.31
CA ASP A 108 13.90 10.18 -7.67
C ASP A 108 12.39 9.85 -7.68
N LEU A 109 11.56 10.90 -7.59
CA LEU A 109 10.11 10.76 -7.58
C LEU A 109 9.55 10.20 -8.89
N ILE A 110 10.22 10.41 -10.02
CA ILE A 110 9.78 9.90 -11.31
C ILE A 110 9.92 8.37 -11.34
N VAL A 111 11.09 7.88 -10.97
CA VAL A 111 11.35 6.43 -10.90
C VAL A 111 10.43 5.79 -9.84
N LEU A 112 10.23 6.45 -8.70
CA LEU A 112 9.32 6.00 -7.66
C LEU A 112 7.88 5.84 -8.20
N GLY A 113 7.37 6.87 -8.88
CA GLY A 113 6.04 6.84 -9.47
C GLY A 113 5.87 5.77 -10.55
N GLN A 114 6.85 5.64 -11.44
CA GLN A 114 6.85 4.60 -12.46
C GLN A 114 6.81 3.19 -11.86
N ALA A 115 7.58 2.94 -10.82
CA ALA A 115 7.60 1.66 -10.12
C ALA A 115 6.25 1.36 -9.43
N LEU A 116 5.58 2.37 -8.85
CA LEU A 116 4.24 2.21 -8.29
C LEU A 116 3.24 1.77 -9.37
N THR A 117 3.22 2.45 -10.51
CA THR A 117 2.29 2.14 -11.61
C THR A 117 2.58 0.76 -12.20
N ALA A 118 3.84 0.43 -12.46
CA ALA A 118 4.22 -0.90 -12.94
C ALA A 118 3.81 -2.01 -11.94
N CYS A 119 3.97 -1.77 -10.65
CA CYS A 119 3.50 -2.69 -9.61
C CYS A 119 1.99 -2.91 -9.69
N HIS A 120 1.20 -1.85 -9.93
CA HIS A 120 -0.26 -1.96 -10.09
C HIS A 120 -0.63 -2.87 -11.27
N GLU A 121 0.03 -2.73 -12.41
CA GLU A 121 -0.22 -3.58 -13.58
C GLU A 121 0.05 -5.07 -13.28
N HIS A 122 1.10 -5.37 -12.54
CA HIS A 122 1.35 -6.74 -12.10
C HIS A 122 0.30 -7.24 -11.11
N LEU A 123 -0.17 -6.42 -10.17
CA LEU A 123 -1.24 -6.76 -9.23
C LEU A 123 -2.57 -7.03 -9.96
N ARG A 124 -2.89 -6.24 -11.01
CA ARG A 124 -4.02 -6.50 -11.91
C ARG A 124 -3.89 -7.86 -12.60
N ALA A 125 -2.74 -8.14 -13.19
CA ALA A 125 -2.48 -9.39 -13.90
C ALA A 125 -2.57 -10.61 -12.98
N VAL A 126 -2.11 -10.47 -11.74
CA VAL A 126 -2.29 -11.49 -10.68
C VAL A 126 -3.75 -11.67 -10.30
N GLY A 127 -4.60 -10.65 -10.47
CA GLY A 127 -6.05 -10.70 -10.25
C GLY A 127 -6.47 -10.27 -8.85
N VAL A 128 -5.63 -9.47 -8.18
CA VAL A 128 -5.94 -8.93 -6.84
C VAL A 128 -6.43 -7.48 -6.87
N SER A 129 -6.50 -6.84 -8.03
CA SER A 129 -7.15 -5.55 -8.18
C SER A 129 -8.66 -5.69 -8.38
N CYS A 130 -9.38 -4.57 -8.37
CA CYS A 130 -10.80 -4.47 -8.69
C CYS A 130 -11.03 -3.30 -9.67
N VAL A 131 -12.22 -3.28 -10.28
CA VAL A 131 -12.57 -2.28 -11.31
C VAL A 131 -12.49 -0.85 -10.76
N GLU A 132 -12.94 -0.65 -9.52
CA GLU A 132 -12.93 0.65 -8.85
C GLU A 132 -11.49 1.12 -8.60
N ALA A 133 -10.61 0.24 -8.12
CA ALA A 133 -9.20 0.57 -7.91
C ALA A 133 -8.49 0.88 -9.24
N ASP A 134 -8.74 0.07 -10.29
CA ASP A 134 -8.17 0.29 -11.62
C ASP A 134 -8.63 1.63 -12.21
N HIS A 135 -9.91 2.00 -12.00
CA HIS A 135 -10.46 3.27 -12.43
C HIS A 135 -9.78 4.45 -11.71
N LEU A 136 -9.71 4.40 -10.38
CA LEU A 136 -9.09 5.48 -9.59
C LEU A 136 -7.59 5.64 -9.90
N VAL A 137 -6.87 4.55 -10.16
CA VAL A 137 -5.47 4.61 -10.61
C VAL A 137 -5.37 5.32 -11.96
N ALA A 138 -6.24 4.99 -12.92
CA ALA A 138 -6.25 5.63 -14.23
C ALA A 138 -6.56 7.13 -14.12
N VAL A 139 -7.54 7.52 -13.31
CA VAL A 139 -7.88 8.92 -13.03
C VAL A 139 -6.70 9.66 -12.39
N ALA A 140 -6.07 9.09 -11.37
CA ALA A 140 -4.92 9.72 -10.72
C ALA A 140 -3.78 10.01 -11.71
N LEU A 141 -3.46 9.06 -12.57
CA LEU A 141 -2.44 9.21 -13.62
C LEU A 141 -2.83 10.27 -14.65
N GLU A 142 -4.10 10.29 -15.11
CA GLU A 142 -4.62 11.32 -16.03
C GLU A 142 -4.53 12.73 -15.44
N LYS A 143 -4.71 12.85 -14.12
CA LYS A 143 -4.66 14.15 -13.41
C LYS A 143 -3.26 14.55 -12.95
N GLY A 144 -2.24 13.81 -13.36
CA GLY A 144 -0.84 14.20 -13.23
C GLY A 144 -0.10 13.53 -12.07
N ALA A 145 -0.66 12.50 -11.43
CA ALA A 145 0.10 11.71 -10.48
C ALA A 145 1.36 11.12 -11.14
N LEU A 146 2.49 11.20 -10.47
CA LEU A 146 3.76 10.60 -10.92
C LEU A 146 3.68 9.08 -11.01
N GLY A 147 2.79 8.49 -10.25
CA GLY A 147 2.45 7.08 -10.26
C GLY A 147 1.33 6.76 -9.29
N ALA A 148 0.63 5.65 -9.52
CA ALA A 148 -0.46 5.24 -8.65
C ALA A 148 -0.60 3.71 -8.62
N LYS A 149 -1.11 3.17 -7.51
CA LYS A 149 -1.39 1.74 -7.34
C LYS A 149 -2.41 1.48 -6.26
N MET A 150 -3.04 0.31 -6.34
CA MET A 150 -3.80 -0.21 -5.20
C MET A 150 -2.91 -0.47 -3.98
N SER A 151 -3.49 -0.39 -2.79
CA SER A 151 -2.82 -0.66 -1.51
C SER A 151 -3.65 -1.62 -0.66
N GLY A 152 -2.96 -2.43 0.15
CA GLY A 152 -3.60 -3.43 1.01
C GLY A 152 -3.73 -4.82 0.39
N GLY A 153 -4.64 -5.61 0.94
CA GLY A 153 -4.81 -7.04 0.60
C GLY A 153 -5.49 -7.34 -0.73
N GLY A 154 -6.05 -6.33 -1.40
CA GLY A 154 -6.68 -6.46 -2.71
C GLY A 154 -8.19 -6.65 -2.69
N LEU A 155 -8.79 -6.64 -3.90
CA LEU A 155 -10.22 -6.73 -4.18
C LEU A 155 -11.04 -5.62 -3.50
N GLY A 156 -10.48 -4.44 -3.40
CA GLY A 156 -11.03 -3.27 -2.74
C GLY A 156 -9.97 -2.57 -1.88
N GLY A 157 -10.41 -1.76 -0.92
CA GLY A 157 -9.53 -0.97 -0.06
C GLY A 157 -9.11 0.34 -0.72
N CYS A 158 -7.86 0.73 -0.57
CA CYS A 158 -7.38 2.04 -1.00
C CYS A 158 -6.51 1.97 -2.26
N VAL A 159 -6.46 3.09 -2.96
CA VAL A 159 -5.45 3.43 -3.96
C VAL A 159 -4.53 4.48 -3.37
N ILE A 160 -3.25 4.41 -3.68
CA ILE A 160 -2.27 5.47 -3.38
C ILE A 160 -1.79 6.09 -4.69
N ALA A 161 -1.68 7.42 -4.71
CA ALA A 161 -1.17 8.18 -5.85
C ALA A 161 -0.09 9.15 -5.36
N LEU A 162 1.05 9.16 -6.05
CA LEU A 162 2.18 10.02 -5.74
C LEU A 162 2.05 11.33 -6.51
N ALA A 163 1.91 12.44 -5.80
CA ALA A 163 1.96 13.79 -6.34
C ALA A 163 3.32 14.44 -6.02
N LYS A 164 3.79 15.32 -6.91
CA LYS A 164 5.08 16.00 -6.70
C LYS A 164 5.01 17.07 -5.60
N ASP A 165 3.83 17.64 -5.39
CA ASP A 165 3.61 18.71 -4.43
C ASP A 165 2.17 18.72 -3.89
N PRO A 166 1.88 19.45 -2.79
CA PRO A 166 0.56 19.49 -2.18
C PRO A 166 -0.54 20.04 -3.11
N ARG A 167 -0.22 20.96 -4.01
CA ARG A 167 -1.20 21.54 -4.95
C ARG A 167 -1.69 20.51 -5.97
N GLU A 168 -0.77 19.72 -6.51
CA GLU A 168 -1.15 18.62 -7.40
C GLU A 168 -1.94 17.56 -6.65
N ALA A 169 -1.55 17.26 -5.40
CA ALA A 169 -2.28 16.33 -4.56
C ALA A 169 -3.74 16.75 -4.33
N GLU A 170 -4.00 18.04 -4.07
CA GLU A 170 -5.36 18.58 -3.93
C GLU A 170 -6.20 18.39 -5.20
N ILE A 171 -5.61 18.62 -6.37
CA ILE A 171 -6.27 18.43 -7.67
C ILE A 171 -6.60 16.95 -7.88
N ILE A 172 -5.63 16.07 -7.63
CA ILE A 172 -5.81 14.62 -7.77
C ILE A 172 -6.89 14.14 -6.81
N ALA A 173 -6.84 14.52 -5.53
CA ALA A 173 -7.81 14.14 -4.52
C ALA A 173 -9.24 14.55 -4.90
N TYR A 174 -9.42 15.79 -5.31
CA TYR A 174 -10.72 16.32 -5.77
C TYR A 174 -11.28 15.53 -6.96
N GLU A 175 -10.46 15.25 -7.97
CA GLU A 175 -10.91 14.49 -9.13
C GLU A 175 -11.19 13.02 -8.79
N LEU A 176 -10.43 12.40 -7.88
CA LEU A 176 -10.69 11.04 -7.41
C LEU A 176 -12.05 10.93 -6.70
N GLU A 177 -12.40 11.90 -5.83
CA GLU A 177 -13.71 11.91 -5.17
C GLU A 177 -14.85 12.11 -6.18
N LYS A 178 -14.68 12.98 -7.14
CA LYS A 178 -15.66 13.21 -8.22
C LYS A 178 -15.86 11.97 -9.10
N GLU A 179 -14.82 11.18 -9.30
CA GLU A 179 -14.84 9.95 -10.11
C GLU A 179 -15.12 8.68 -9.28
N GLY A 180 -15.56 8.85 -8.03
CA GLY A 180 -16.14 7.77 -7.24
C GLY A 180 -15.32 7.25 -6.07
N ALA A 181 -14.20 7.89 -5.73
CA ALA A 181 -13.58 7.60 -4.44
C ALA A 181 -14.52 7.98 -3.31
N HIS A 182 -14.70 7.10 -2.34
CA HIS A 182 -15.58 7.33 -1.20
C HIS A 182 -15.04 8.44 -0.28
N HIS A 183 -13.71 8.51 -0.15
CA HIS A 183 -13.00 9.54 0.60
C HIS A 183 -11.54 9.59 0.17
N THR A 184 -10.92 10.76 0.34
CA THR A 184 -9.48 10.93 0.09
C THR A 184 -8.77 11.55 1.30
N TRP A 185 -7.49 11.22 1.45
CA TRP A 185 -6.56 11.84 2.40
C TRP A 185 -5.31 12.27 1.67
N ILE A 186 -4.69 13.35 2.15
CA ILE A 186 -3.45 13.90 1.61
C ILE A 186 -2.42 13.89 2.72
N GLU A 187 -1.31 13.18 2.49
CA GLU A 187 -0.22 13.01 3.45
C GLU A 187 1.10 13.44 2.83
N LYS A 188 1.88 14.19 3.58
CA LYS A 188 3.24 14.59 3.19
C LYS A 188 4.21 13.48 3.58
N LEU A 189 5.04 13.05 2.62
CA LEU A 189 6.13 12.09 2.85
C LEU A 189 7.38 12.78 3.40
#